data_139028f555c9a18713cb4d80b46d7cf9
#
_entry.id   139028f555c9a18713cb4d80b46d7cf9
#
_cell.length_a   1.000
_cell.length_b   1.000
_cell.length_c   1.000
_cell.angle_alpha   90.00
_cell.angle_beta   90.00
_cell.angle_gamma   90.00
#
_symmetry.space_group_name_H-M   'P 1'
#
loop_
_entity.id
_entity.type
_entity.pdbx_description
1 polymer ?
#
loop_
_entity_poly.entity_id
_entity_poly.type
_entity_poly.pdbx_seq_one_letter_code
_entity_poly.pdbx_strand_id
1 'polypeptide(L)'
;MINVAVLGYGTIGSGVVEVINRNNAVVSGNAGDEIRVKYVLDLREFEGDPVQKILVHDFNTIVSDDEVDIIVETMGGIHPAYEFTKQALEAGKNVCTSNKELVAACGYELMSTAKEHGVNFMFEASCGGGIPVIRALYNSLTGDVIEEITGIMNGTTNYILSKMDSEGADFDTVLKEAQDKGYAERNPEADIEGYDPCRKIAILSSVAYGRQMDYNDIYTEGITKITADDFKYAKKLGMRIKIFGTSSNTADGISAMVAPYMIGAENPLYGVIDVFNGIFVKGNMLGDSMFYGSGAGKLPTASAVVGDVVDMARHLHETVNRIWSPEKIELIPHENVKNSFFVRCKGTAAEMKERVTELFGDVTFIDGVIDGEFGFITGTLTEGRFAEGAKKLPEMITRIRTK
;
A
#
# COMPACT_ATOMS: atom_id res chain seq x y z
N MET A 1 23.32 1.04 26.04
CA MET A 1 23.60 1.29 24.58
C MET A 1 22.90 0.20 23.80
N ILE A 2 22.13 0.56 22.79
CA ILE A 2 21.34 -0.34 21.95
C ILE A 2 22.01 -0.49 20.59
N ASN A 3 22.37 -1.70 20.25
CA ASN A 3 23.07 -2.00 19.00
C ASN A 3 22.11 -2.50 17.93
N VAL A 4 22.15 -1.85 16.78
CA VAL A 4 21.31 -2.15 15.62
C VAL A 4 22.17 -2.79 14.53
N ALA A 5 21.68 -3.86 13.91
CA ALA A 5 22.22 -4.41 12.68
C ALA A 5 21.25 -4.16 11.52
N VAL A 6 21.77 -3.76 10.36
CA VAL A 6 20.96 -3.48 9.16
C VAL A 6 21.27 -4.53 8.09
N LEU A 7 20.26 -5.27 7.65
CA LEU A 7 20.36 -6.28 6.58
C LEU A 7 19.98 -5.65 5.24
N GLY A 8 20.97 -5.50 4.35
CA GLY A 8 20.89 -4.81 3.07
C GLY A 8 21.26 -3.34 3.16
N TYR A 9 22.23 -2.90 2.38
CA TYR A 9 22.66 -1.50 2.26
C TYR A 9 22.25 -0.89 0.90
N GLY A 10 20.99 -1.18 0.53
CA GLY A 10 20.32 -0.55 -0.60
C GLY A 10 19.78 0.84 -0.26
N THR A 11 18.79 1.29 -1.02
CA THR A 11 18.17 2.61 -0.81
C THR A 11 17.64 2.79 0.62
N ILE A 12 16.91 1.80 1.14
CA ILE A 12 16.30 1.94 2.48
C ILE A 12 17.33 1.72 3.58
N GLY A 13 18.14 0.68 3.52
CA GLY A 13 19.14 0.39 4.55
C GLY A 13 20.17 1.52 4.70
N SER A 14 20.67 2.09 3.59
CA SER A 14 21.54 3.27 3.67
C SER A 14 20.81 4.48 4.25
N GLY A 15 19.50 4.61 3.99
CA GLY A 15 18.65 5.63 4.61
C GLY A 15 18.53 5.45 6.12
N VAL A 16 18.34 4.21 6.61
CA VAL A 16 18.26 3.91 8.04
C VAL A 16 19.55 4.30 8.76
N VAL A 17 20.70 3.90 8.20
CA VAL A 17 22.03 4.29 8.73
C VAL A 17 22.17 5.82 8.76
N GLU A 18 21.77 6.50 7.67
CA GLU A 18 21.81 7.97 7.59
C GLU A 18 20.91 8.62 8.67
N VAL A 19 19.68 8.17 8.84
CA VAL A 19 18.72 8.74 9.82
C VAL A 19 19.24 8.53 11.25
N ILE A 20 19.70 7.32 11.61
CA ILE A 20 20.23 7.03 12.93
C ILE A 20 21.46 7.92 13.20
N ASN A 21 22.41 8.01 12.28
CA ASN A 21 23.63 8.79 12.49
C ASN A 21 23.36 10.30 12.52
N ARG A 22 22.54 10.81 11.60
CA ARG A 22 22.27 12.25 11.45
C ARG A 22 21.42 12.81 12.59
N ASN A 23 20.42 12.03 13.03
CA ASN A 23 19.48 12.42 14.08
C ASN A 23 19.76 11.71 15.40
N ASN A 24 20.98 11.20 15.63
CA ASN A 24 21.33 10.33 16.76
C ASN A 24 20.85 10.85 18.13
N ALA A 25 21.07 12.13 18.42
CA ALA A 25 20.66 12.74 19.68
C ALA A 25 19.14 12.66 19.91
N VAL A 26 18.33 12.85 18.87
CA VAL A 26 16.86 12.76 18.94
C VAL A 26 16.42 11.31 19.03
N VAL A 27 16.99 10.44 18.21
CA VAL A 27 16.65 9.00 18.15
C VAL A 27 16.98 8.34 19.50
N SER A 28 18.20 8.54 20.01
CA SER A 28 18.63 8.01 21.30
C SER A 28 17.87 8.62 22.47
N GLY A 29 17.60 9.93 22.45
CA GLY A 29 16.78 10.59 23.48
C GLY A 29 15.36 10.04 23.53
N ASN A 30 14.75 9.74 22.38
CA ASN A 30 13.42 9.13 22.31
C ASN A 30 13.43 7.66 22.70
N ALA A 31 14.50 6.93 22.47
CA ALA A 31 14.65 5.53 22.87
C ALA A 31 14.92 5.36 24.38
N GLY A 32 15.48 6.40 25.01
CA GLY A 32 15.90 6.35 26.40
C GLY A 32 17.31 5.80 26.64
N ASP A 33 17.99 5.39 25.59
CA ASP A 33 19.40 4.95 25.60
C ASP A 33 20.07 5.25 24.25
N GLU A 34 21.40 5.25 24.19
CA GLU A 34 22.17 5.49 22.98
C GLU A 34 21.92 4.38 21.95
N ILE A 35 21.49 4.75 20.74
CA ILE A 35 21.31 3.84 19.60
C ILE A 35 22.49 4.01 18.64
N ARG A 36 23.09 2.90 18.21
CA ARG A 36 24.11 2.91 17.17
C ARG A 36 23.95 1.73 16.20
N VAL A 37 24.37 1.92 14.96
CA VAL A 37 24.50 0.83 14.00
C VAL A 37 25.83 0.13 14.26
N LYS A 38 25.77 -1.16 14.65
CA LYS A 38 26.95 -2.00 14.92
C LYS A 38 27.41 -2.76 13.69
N TYR A 39 26.44 -3.28 12.90
CA TYR A 39 26.70 -4.04 11.69
C TYR A 39 25.81 -3.60 10.54
N VAL A 40 26.34 -3.75 9.34
CA VAL A 40 25.60 -3.73 8.09
C VAL A 40 25.92 -5.00 7.32
N LEU A 41 24.90 -5.79 6.94
CA LEU A 41 25.03 -6.97 6.10
C LEU A 41 24.77 -6.60 4.65
N ASP A 42 25.72 -6.80 3.76
CA ASP A 42 25.51 -6.73 2.31
C ASP A 42 26.55 -7.63 1.60
N LEU A 43 26.22 -8.09 0.41
CA LEU A 43 27.14 -8.88 -0.42
C LEU A 43 28.16 -8.00 -1.17
N ARG A 44 27.89 -6.72 -1.27
CA ARG A 44 28.72 -5.71 -1.99
C ARG A 44 29.71 -5.06 -1.04
N GLU A 45 30.79 -4.54 -1.61
CA GLU A 45 31.74 -3.63 -0.94
C GLU A 45 31.32 -2.17 -1.18
N PHE A 46 31.66 -1.30 -0.24
CA PHE A 46 31.32 0.13 -0.32
C PHE A 46 32.59 0.97 -0.06
N GLU A 47 33.58 0.80 -0.92
CA GLU A 47 34.85 1.50 -0.81
C GLU A 47 34.66 3.02 -0.71
N GLY A 48 35.30 3.64 0.31
CA GLY A 48 35.19 5.06 0.58
C GLY A 48 33.97 5.50 1.41
N ASP A 49 32.97 4.62 1.60
CA ASP A 49 31.86 4.86 2.51
C ASP A 49 32.25 4.47 3.95
N PRO A 50 31.94 5.28 4.97
CA PRO A 50 32.19 4.94 6.37
C PRO A 50 31.60 3.59 6.81
N VAL A 51 30.52 3.11 6.15
CA VAL A 51 29.85 1.83 6.42
C VAL A 51 30.79 0.64 6.24
N GLN A 52 31.82 0.77 5.41
CA GLN A 52 32.81 -0.29 5.18
C GLN A 52 33.44 -0.82 6.47
N LYS A 53 33.52 0.01 7.52
CA LYS A 53 34.10 -0.38 8.82
C LYS A 53 33.22 -1.31 9.65
N ILE A 54 31.94 -1.36 9.34
CA ILE A 54 30.92 -2.14 10.05
C ILE A 54 30.23 -3.15 9.12
N LEU A 55 30.75 -3.27 7.89
CA LEU A 55 30.22 -4.20 6.89
C LEU A 55 30.61 -5.63 7.24
N VAL A 56 29.64 -6.51 7.13
CA VAL A 56 29.80 -7.96 7.26
C VAL A 56 29.07 -8.66 6.10
N HIS A 57 29.55 -9.87 5.74
CA HIS A 57 28.99 -10.62 4.62
C HIS A 57 28.30 -11.93 5.06
N ASP A 58 28.40 -12.27 6.34
CA ASP A 58 27.80 -13.46 6.91
C ASP A 58 26.80 -13.08 8.02
N PHE A 59 25.55 -13.47 7.83
CA PHE A 59 24.47 -13.22 8.79
C PHE A 59 24.76 -13.85 10.16
N ASN A 60 25.49 -14.98 10.21
CA ASN A 60 25.85 -15.62 11.47
C ASN A 60 26.68 -14.70 12.38
N THR A 61 27.48 -13.80 11.82
CA THR A 61 28.22 -12.78 12.60
C THR A 61 27.27 -11.89 13.41
N ILE A 62 26.11 -11.59 12.85
CA ILE A 62 25.10 -10.72 13.48
C ILE A 62 24.26 -11.49 14.50
N VAL A 63 23.70 -12.63 14.08
CA VAL A 63 22.73 -13.35 14.89
C VAL A 63 23.35 -14.00 16.12
N SER A 64 24.65 -14.37 16.07
CA SER A 64 25.38 -14.96 17.17
C SER A 64 26.01 -13.92 18.12
N ASP A 65 25.94 -12.65 17.82
CA ASP A 65 26.46 -11.58 18.67
C ASP A 65 25.40 -11.15 19.69
N ASP A 66 25.63 -11.50 20.98
CA ASP A 66 24.72 -11.19 22.09
C ASP A 66 24.54 -9.69 22.32
N GLU A 67 25.45 -8.84 21.84
CA GLU A 67 25.31 -7.38 21.95
C GLU A 67 24.39 -6.76 20.90
N VAL A 68 23.94 -7.51 19.88
CA VAL A 68 22.96 -7.02 18.91
C VAL A 68 21.56 -7.15 19.49
N ASP A 69 20.86 -6.03 19.66
CA ASP A 69 19.52 -5.97 20.25
C ASP A 69 18.41 -5.96 19.19
N ILE A 70 18.64 -5.24 18.08
CA ILE A 70 17.64 -4.98 17.05
C ILE A 70 18.23 -5.25 15.67
N ILE A 71 17.46 -5.94 14.84
CA ILE A 71 17.79 -6.20 13.43
C ILE A 71 16.77 -5.48 12.55
N VAL A 72 17.29 -4.73 11.56
CA VAL A 72 16.51 -4.01 10.54
C VAL A 72 16.65 -4.76 9.21
N GLU A 73 15.58 -5.37 8.72
CA GLU A 73 15.54 -6.06 7.43
C GLU A 73 15.09 -5.09 6.32
N THR A 74 15.94 -4.90 5.30
CA THR A 74 15.67 -4.02 4.13
C THR A 74 16.15 -4.64 2.82
N MET A 75 16.18 -5.98 2.73
CA MET A 75 16.70 -6.67 1.55
C MET A 75 15.69 -6.76 0.40
N GLY A 76 14.40 -6.90 0.74
CA GLY A 76 13.32 -7.12 -0.23
C GLY A 76 13.20 -8.58 -0.68
N GLY A 77 12.04 -8.94 -1.26
CA GLY A 77 11.69 -10.31 -1.59
C GLY A 77 11.37 -11.15 -0.35
N ILE A 78 10.98 -12.42 -0.54
CA ILE A 78 10.66 -13.31 0.58
C ILE A 78 11.94 -14.03 1.06
N HIS A 79 12.77 -14.50 0.15
CA HIS A 79 14.00 -15.22 0.45
C HIS A 79 15.24 -14.39 0.08
N PRO A 80 16.27 -14.31 0.94
CA PRO A 80 16.47 -14.93 2.25
C PRO A 80 15.89 -14.14 3.44
N ALA A 81 15.09 -13.09 3.21
CA ALA A 81 14.57 -12.21 4.25
C ALA A 81 13.78 -12.98 5.33
N TYR A 82 12.97 -13.97 4.91
CA TYR A 82 12.20 -14.80 5.82
C TYR A 82 13.10 -15.63 6.75
N GLU A 83 14.08 -16.33 6.19
CA GLU A 83 14.99 -17.18 6.96
C GLU A 83 15.79 -16.36 7.98
N PHE A 84 16.33 -15.23 7.56
CA PHE A 84 17.12 -14.36 8.44
C PHE A 84 16.26 -13.71 9.52
N THR A 85 15.06 -13.26 9.17
CA THR A 85 14.12 -12.70 10.14
C THR A 85 13.71 -13.75 11.17
N LYS A 86 13.31 -14.94 10.71
CA LYS A 86 12.91 -16.03 11.61
C LYS A 86 14.03 -16.44 12.55
N GLN A 87 15.24 -16.69 12.02
CA GLN A 87 16.40 -17.02 12.82
C GLN A 87 16.78 -15.94 13.84
N ALA A 88 16.64 -14.65 13.45
CA ALA A 88 16.86 -13.53 14.36
C ALA A 88 15.87 -13.53 15.53
N LEU A 89 14.58 -13.71 15.25
CA LEU A 89 13.52 -13.78 16.26
C LEU A 89 13.72 -14.99 17.21
N GLU A 90 14.07 -16.18 16.65
CA GLU A 90 14.38 -17.38 17.40
C GLU A 90 15.61 -17.20 18.30
N ALA A 91 16.58 -16.37 17.88
CA ALA A 91 17.75 -15.98 18.67
C ALA A 91 17.46 -14.86 19.70
N GLY A 92 16.20 -14.48 19.88
CA GLY A 92 15.82 -13.46 20.87
C GLY A 92 16.13 -12.01 20.45
N LYS A 93 16.31 -11.75 19.15
CA LYS A 93 16.53 -10.40 18.60
C LYS A 93 15.22 -9.77 18.18
N ASN A 94 15.01 -8.47 18.47
CA ASN A 94 13.91 -7.71 17.93
C ASN A 94 14.15 -7.44 16.44
N VAL A 95 13.11 -7.51 15.59
CA VAL A 95 13.24 -7.29 14.15
C VAL A 95 12.22 -6.29 13.65
N CYS A 96 12.64 -5.34 12.80
CA CYS A 96 11.71 -4.55 11.98
C CYS A 96 12.04 -4.66 10.50
N THR A 97 11.02 -4.47 9.66
CA THR A 97 11.14 -4.60 8.21
C THR A 97 10.35 -3.56 7.44
N SER A 98 10.84 -3.18 6.27
CA SER A 98 10.10 -2.43 5.25
C SER A 98 9.53 -3.33 4.14
N ASN A 99 9.70 -4.64 4.26
CA ASN A 99 9.42 -5.62 3.22
C ASN A 99 7.95 -6.08 3.22
N LYS A 100 7.13 -5.42 2.43
CA LYS A 100 5.71 -5.74 2.31
C LYS A 100 5.43 -7.17 1.83
N GLU A 101 6.32 -7.74 0.99
CA GLU A 101 6.15 -9.10 0.47
C GLU A 101 6.31 -10.12 1.60
N LEU A 102 7.33 -9.92 2.43
CA LEU A 102 7.57 -10.73 3.62
C LEU A 102 6.39 -10.66 4.59
N VAL A 103 5.91 -9.44 4.89
CA VAL A 103 4.81 -9.24 5.85
C VAL A 103 3.48 -9.80 5.32
N ALA A 104 3.16 -9.58 4.05
CA ALA A 104 1.93 -10.08 3.46
C ALA A 104 1.88 -11.62 3.40
N ALA A 105 3.03 -12.27 3.13
CA ALA A 105 3.12 -13.73 3.01
C ALA A 105 3.32 -14.44 4.36
N CYS A 106 4.17 -13.91 5.24
CA CYS A 106 4.67 -14.60 6.43
C CYS A 106 4.42 -13.83 7.74
N GLY A 107 3.68 -12.72 7.71
CA GLY A 107 3.55 -11.80 8.86
C GLY A 107 3.01 -12.48 10.11
N TYR A 108 1.97 -13.31 10.01
CA TYR A 108 1.43 -14.06 11.15
C TYR A 108 2.50 -14.96 11.79
N GLU A 109 3.19 -15.77 10.99
CA GLU A 109 4.20 -16.70 11.49
C GLU A 109 5.34 -15.97 12.20
N LEU A 110 5.86 -14.89 11.59
CA LEU A 110 6.95 -14.10 12.17
C LEU A 110 6.53 -13.38 13.47
N MET A 111 5.31 -12.84 13.54
CA MET A 111 4.78 -12.27 14.78
C MET A 111 4.58 -13.32 15.87
N SER A 112 4.12 -14.52 15.50
CA SER A 112 3.98 -15.65 16.44
C SER A 112 5.34 -16.08 16.99
N THR A 113 6.32 -16.22 16.10
CA THR A 113 7.72 -16.53 16.50
C THR A 113 8.27 -15.44 17.43
N ALA A 114 8.06 -14.15 17.11
CA ALA A 114 8.49 -13.06 17.97
C ALA A 114 7.88 -13.16 19.39
N LYS A 115 6.58 -13.43 19.46
CA LYS A 115 5.87 -13.59 20.74
C LYS A 115 6.38 -14.79 21.53
N GLU A 116 6.61 -15.93 20.90
CA GLU A 116 7.13 -17.15 21.52
C GLU A 116 8.51 -16.93 22.15
N HIS A 117 9.32 -16.05 21.56
CA HIS A 117 10.66 -15.71 22.04
C HIS A 117 10.73 -14.40 22.86
N GLY A 118 9.60 -13.76 23.15
CA GLY A 118 9.54 -12.57 24.00
C GLY A 118 10.14 -11.31 23.37
N VAL A 119 10.15 -11.23 22.04
CA VAL A 119 10.67 -10.11 21.23
C VAL A 119 9.60 -9.51 20.35
N ASN A 120 9.95 -8.49 19.56
CA ASN A 120 9.04 -7.78 18.68
C ASN A 120 9.38 -7.97 17.20
N PHE A 121 8.34 -8.07 16.36
CA PHE A 121 8.43 -7.97 14.91
C PHE A 121 7.56 -6.80 14.44
N MET A 122 8.19 -5.70 13.99
CA MET A 122 7.53 -4.47 13.57
C MET A 122 7.71 -4.21 12.07
N PHE A 123 6.73 -3.53 11.44
CA PHE A 123 6.71 -3.39 9.98
C PHE A 123 6.00 -2.12 9.49
N GLU A 124 6.09 -1.01 10.23
CA GLU A 124 5.47 0.27 9.87
C GLU A 124 5.77 0.67 8.42
N ALA A 125 7.04 0.55 8.03
CA ALA A 125 7.51 0.94 6.71
C ALA A 125 7.06 0.01 5.55
N SER A 126 6.38 -1.08 5.83
CA SER A 126 5.84 -1.99 4.81
C SER A 126 4.64 -1.40 4.07
N CYS A 127 3.91 -0.47 4.68
CA CYS A 127 2.76 0.20 4.10
C CYS A 127 2.89 1.72 4.21
N GLY A 128 2.67 2.43 3.09
CA GLY A 128 2.66 3.90 3.11
C GLY A 128 4.02 4.58 3.29
N GLY A 129 5.14 3.86 3.20
CA GLY A 129 6.48 4.42 3.31
C GLY A 129 6.70 5.16 4.62
N GLY A 130 6.71 6.51 4.58
CA GLY A 130 6.86 7.36 5.78
C GLY A 130 5.56 7.65 6.52
N ILE A 131 4.42 7.13 6.07
CA ILE A 131 3.10 7.40 6.66
C ILE A 131 2.87 6.46 7.86
N PRO A 132 2.63 6.99 9.09
CA PRO A 132 2.52 6.18 10.31
C PRO A 132 1.10 5.59 10.47
N VAL A 133 0.69 4.66 9.60
CA VAL A 133 -0.67 4.11 9.57
C VAL A 133 -0.82 2.83 10.38
N ILE A 134 0.18 1.93 10.36
CA ILE A 134 0.11 0.65 11.09
C ILE A 134 0.13 0.92 12.59
N ARG A 135 1.03 1.78 13.05
CA ARG A 135 1.10 2.19 14.47
C ARG A 135 -0.17 2.91 14.90
N ALA A 136 -0.77 3.73 14.03
CA ALA A 136 -2.04 4.37 14.31
C ALA A 136 -3.16 3.34 14.50
N LEU A 137 -3.27 2.34 13.62
CA LEU A 137 -4.24 1.24 13.74
C LEU A 137 -4.03 0.43 15.03
N TYR A 138 -2.77 0.12 15.39
CA TYR A 138 -2.47 -0.68 16.57
C TYR A 138 -2.61 0.08 17.90
N ASN A 139 -2.28 1.37 17.94
CA ASN A 139 -2.12 2.10 19.19
C ASN A 139 -3.13 3.23 19.38
N SER A 140 -3.56 3.90 18.30
CA SER A 140 -4.40 5.10 18.40
C SER A 140 -5.88 4.83 18.11
N LEU A 141 -6.18 3.91 17.18
CA LEU A 141 -7.54 3.59 16.74
C LEU A 141 -8.11 2.34 17.42
N THR A 142 -7.58 2.00 18.57
CA THR A 142 -7.92 0.75 19.30
C THR A 142 -9.30 0.73 19.94
N GLY A 143 -9.95 1.89 20.05
CA GLY A 143 -11.31 2.03 20.55
C GLY A 143 -12.39 1.86 19.48
N ASP A 144 -11.98 1.77 18.22
CA ASP A 144 -12.88 1.74 17.06
C ASP A 144 -12.98 0.35 16.44
N VAL A 145 -14.15 0.04 15.90
CA VAL A 145 -14.30 -0.98 14.87
C VAL A 145 -14.00 -0.29 13.54
N ILE A 146 -12.96 -0.74 12.87
CA ILE A 146 -12.61 -0.20 11.55
C ILE A 146 -13.61 -0.74 10.52
N GLU A 147 -14.35 0.18 9.90
CA GLU A 147 -15.39 -0.13 8.91
C GLU A 147 -14.84 -0.10 7.48
N GLU A 148 -13.91 0.80 7.20
CA GLU A 148 -13.32 0.96 5.86
C GLU A 148 -11.86 1.40 5.95
N ILE A 149 -11.05 0.86 5.04
CA ILE A 149 -9.74 1.38 4.68
C ILE A 149 -9.74 1.59 3.16
N THR A 150 -9.45 2.80 2.70
CA THR A 150 -9.31 3.12 1.28
C THR A 150 -8.07 3.97 1.09
N GLY A 151 -7.20 3.61 0.15
CA GLY A 151 -5.95 4.36 -0.02
C GLY A 151 -5.42 4.42 -1.43
N ILE A 152 -4.79 5.55 -1.73
CA ILE A 152 -3.82 5.70 -2.81
C ILE A 152 -2.48 5.28 -2.21
N MET A 153 -2.06 4.04 -2.50
CA MET A 153 -0.94 3.39 -1.80
C MET A 153 0.29 3.16 -2.69
N ASN A 154 0.24 3.64 -3.93
CA ASN A 154 1.34 3.52 -4.88
C ASN A 154 1.62 4.86 -5.54
N GLY A 155 2.83 5.40 -5.33
CA GLY A 155 3.25 6.70 -5.83
C GLY A 155 3.42 6.72 -7.35
N THR A 156 3.91 5.63 -7.96
CA THR A 156 4.11 5.51 -9.41
C THR A 156 2.80 5.65 -10.18
N THR A 157 1.79 4.87 -9.81
CA THR A 157 0.47 4.92 -10.46
C THR A 157 -0.26 6.22 -10.20
N ASN A 158 -0.15 6.78 -8.98
CA ASN A 158 -0.74 8.09 -8.70
C ASN A 158 -0.08 9.21 -9.50
N TYR A 159 1.25 9.17 -9.69
CA TYR A 159 1.97 10.07 -10.57
C TYR A 159 1.46 9.97 -12.01
N ILE A 160 1.39 8.74 -12.56
CA ILE A 160 0.94 8.50 -13.92
C ILE A 160 -0.48 9.07 -14.12
N LEU A 161 -1.44 8.70 -13.28
CA LEU A 161 -2.82 9.18 -13.37
C LEU A 161 -2.92 10.70 -13.18
N SER A 162 -2.12 11.29 -12.29
CA SER A 162 -2.10 12.75 -12.07
C SER A 162 -1.58 13.51 -13.29
N LYS A 163 -0.58 12.98 -13.99
CA LYS A 163 -0.04 13.55 -15.21
C LYS A 163 -1.00 13.40 -16.39
N MET A 164 -1.61 12.23 -16.57
CA MET A 164 -2.65 12.03 -17.58
C MET A 164 -3.82 13.00 -17.37
N ASP A 165 -4.24 13.24 -16.13
CA ASP A 165 -5.29 14.21 -15.77
C ASP A 165 -4.89 15.66 -16.10
N SER A 166 -3.70 16.09 -15.70
CA SER A 166 -3.28 17.50 -15.82
C SER A 166 -2.82 17.87 -17.23
N GLU A 167 -2.17 16.99 -17.94
CA GLU A 167 -1.51 17.25 -19.23
C GLU A 167 -2.29 16.66 -20.42
N GLY A 168 -3.23 15.74 -20.18
CA GLY A 168 -3.95 15.01 -21.23
C GLY A 168 -3.07 14.06 -22.02
N ALA A 169 -1.92 13.69 -21.47
CA ALA A 169 -0.97 12.77 -22.09
C ALA A 169 -1.48 11.32 -22.05
N ASP A 170 -1.00 10.50 -22.98
CA ASP A 170 -1.31 9.07 -22.98
C ASP A 170 -0.47 8.29 -21.95
N PHE A 171 -0.95 7.10 -21.60
CA PHE A 171 -0.35 6.24 -20.57
C PHE A 171 1.13 5.91 -20.85
N ASP A 172 1.46 5.52 -22.08
CA ASP A 172 2.81 5.05 -22.43
C ASP A 172 3.84 6.20 -22.33
N THR A 173 3.44 7.41 -22.77
CA THR A 173 4.27 8.61 -22.67
C THR A 173 4.58 8.94 -21.21
N VAL A 174 3.56 8.92 -20.35
CA VAL A 174 3.74 9.24 -18.91
C VAL A 174 4.48 8.14 -18.17
N LEU A 175 4.25 6.86 -18.50
CA LEU A 175 5.01 5.75 -17.94
C LEU A 175 6.50 5.89 -18.23
N LYS A 176 6.85 6.23 -19.48
CA LYS A 176 8.24 6.46 -19.83
C LYS A 176 8.86 7.63 -19.06
N GLU A 177 8.13 8.72 -18.90
CA GLU A 177 8.57 9.86 -18.08
C GLU A 177 8.81 9.44 -16.62
N ALA A 178 7.90 8.62 -16.06
CA ALA A 178 8.05 8.09 -14.70
C ALA A 178 9.30 7.21 -14.55
N GLN A 179 9.63 6.41 -15.57
CA GLN A 179 10.86 5.61 -15.61
C GLN A 179 12.11 6.50 -15.70
N ASP A 180 12.10 7.50 -16.57
CA ASP A 180 13.22 8.43 -16.75
C ASP A 180 13.52 9.25 -15.48
N LYS A 181 12.48 9.51 -14.67
CA LYS A 181 12.58 10.16 -13.35
C LYS A 181 12.90 9.21 -12.20
N GLY A 182 12.95 7.90 -12.44
CA GLY A 182 13.19 6.89 -11.40
C GLY A 182 11.99 6.63 -10.47
N TYR A 183 10.78 7.06 -10.84
CA TYR A 183 9.54 6.76 -10.12
C TYR A 183 8.98 5.37 -10.46
N ALA A 184 9.24 4.89 -11.68
CA ALA A 184 8.91 3.55 -12.12
C ALA A 184 10.18 2.77 -12.45
N GLU A 185 10.21 1.48 -12.10
CA GLU A 185 11.27 0.58 -12.50
C GLU A 185 11.13 0.19 -13.98
N ARG A 186 12.19 -0.44 -14.53
CA ARG A 186 12.17 -0.94 -15.92
C ARG A 186 11.05 -1.98 -16.14
N ASN A 187 10.77 -2.81 -15.13
CA ASN A 187 9.60 -3.69 -15.11
C ASN A 187 8.58 -3.16 -14.09
N PRO A 188 7.62 -2.30 -14.48
CA PRO A 188 6.72 -1.63 -13.58
C PRO A 188 5.44 -2.44 -13.27
N GLU A 189 5.38 -3.72 -13.66
CA GLU A 189 4.17 -4.56 -13.60
C GLU A 189 3.51 -4.56 -12.21
N ALA A 190 4.32 -4.67 -11.15
CA ALA A 190 3.81 -4.67 -9.77
C ALA A 190 3.07 -3.38 -9.41
N ASP A 191 3.48 -2.25 -10.01
CA ASP A 191 2.82 -0.96 -9.81
C ASP A 191 1.58 -0.84 -10.70
N ILE A 192 1.76 -0.94 -12.03
CA ILE A 192 0.72 -0.61 -13.00
C ILE A 192 -0.43 -1.61 -13.04
N GLU A 193 -0.20 -2.87 -12.64
CA GLU A 193 -1.25 -3.90 -12.53
C GLU A 193 -1.85 -3.97 -11.10
N GLY A 194 -1.37 -3.14 -10.16
CA GLY A 194 -1.97 -2.98 -8.84
C GLY A 194 -1.53 -4.01 -7.79
N TYR A 195 -0.49 -4.81 -8.03
CA TYR A 195 -0.03 -5.84 -7.08
C TYR A 195 0.62 -5.22 -5.83
N ASP A 196 1.30 -4.07 -5.95
CA ASP A 196 1.86 -3.35 -4.82
C ASP A 196 0.76 -2.85 -3.85
N PRO A 197 -0.26 -2.09 -4.28
CA PRO A 197 -1.37 -1.72 -3.40
C PRO A 197 -2.18 -2.92 -2.90
N CYS A 198 -2.23 -4.04 -3.64
CA CYS A 198 -2.88 -5.28 -3.21
C CYS A 198 -2.24 -5.87 -1.96
N ARG A 199 -0.91 -6.01 -1.93
CA ARG A 199 -0.19 -6.47 -0.72
C ARG A 199 -0.38 -5.52 0.46
N LYS A 200 -0.35 -4.21 0.21
CA LYS A 200 -0.52 -3.19 1.25
C LYS A 200 -1.91 -3.20 1.86
N ILE A 201 -2.98 -3.28 1.05
CA ILE A 201 -4.33 -3.36 1.59
C ILE A 201 -4.58 -4.67 2.35
N ALA A 202 -3.95 -5.78 1.93
CA ALA A 202 -4.01 -7.04 2.67
C ALA A 202 -3.40 -6.91 4.06
N ILE A 203 -2.20 -6.29 4.18
CA ILE A 203 -1.54 -6.05 5.46
C ILE A 203 -2.40 -5.14 6.35
N LEU A 204 -2.84 -3.99 5.84
CA LEU A 204 -3.64 -3.04 6.61
C LEU A 204 -4.96 -3.63 7.09
N SER A 205 -5.60 -4.45 6.25
CA SER A 205 -6.84 -5.15 6.61
C SER A 205 -6.60 -6.24 7.64
N SER A 206 -5.49 -6.98 7.55
CA SER A 206 -5.11 -7.97 8.57
C SER A 206 -4.90 -7.32 9.93
N VAL A 207 -4.22 -6.16 9.95
CA VAL A 207 -4.01 -5.34 11.16
C VAL A 207 -5.34 -4.85 11.73
N ALA A 208 -6.21 -4.28 10.87
CA ALA A 208 -7.45 -3.64 11.29
C ALA A 208 -8.53 -4.63 11.76
N TYR A 209 -8.62 -5.79 11.10
CA TYR A 209 -9.68 -6.78 11.37
C TYR A 209 -9.20 -7.94 12.25
N GLY A 210 -7.90 -7.97 12.60
CA GLY A 210 -7.33 -8.94 13.53
C GLY A 210 -7.30 -10.38 13.03
N ARG A 211 -7.40 -10.61 11.70
CA ARG A 211 -7.34 -11.92 11.02
C ARG A 211 -6.54 -11.82 9.73
N GLN A 212 -5.98 -12.93 9.27
CA GLN A 212 -5.16 -12.98 8.06
C GLN A 212 -5.99 -12.68 6.79
N MET A 213 -5.67 -11.62 6.07
CA MET A 213 -6.17 -11.38 4.71
C MET A 213 -5.14 -11.87 3.70
N ASP A 214 -5.54 -12.85 2.87
CA ASP A 214 -4.69 -13.36 1.80
C ASP A 214 -4.79 -12.44 0.58
N TYR A 215 -3.69 -11.84 0.18
CA TYR A 215 -3.66 -10.94 -0.98
C TYR A 215 -4.03 -11.65 -2.30
N ASN A 216 -3.91 -12.99 -2.38
CA ASN A 216 -4.30 -13.76 -3.55
C ASN A 216 -5.83 -13.81 -3.76
N ASP A 217 -6.63 -13.57 -2.70
CA ASP A 217 -8.09 -13.54 -2.80
C ASP A 217 -8.62 -12.15 -3.19
N ILE A 218 -7.75 -11.12 -3.21
CA ILE A 218 -8.17 -9.75 -3.48
C ILE A 218 -8.28 -9.54 -4.99
N TYR A 219 -9.47 -9.17 -5.46
CA TYR A 219 -9.65 -8.75 -6.86
C TYR A 219 -8.76 -7.55 -7.15
N THR A 220 -7.92 -7.67 -8.19
CA THR A 220 -6.93 -6.63 -8.52
C THR A 220 -7.05 -6.25 -9.99
N GLU A 221 -7.21 -4.97 -10.25
CA GLU A 221 -7.27 -4.35 -11.57
C GLU A 221 -6.35 -3.14 -11.62
N GLY A 222 -5.40 -3.15 -12.55
CA GLY A 222 -4.43 -2.08 -12.75
C GLY A 222 -4.97 -0.89 -13.55
N ILE A 223 -4.04 0.00 -13.95
CA ILE A 223 -4.36 1.25 -14.66
C ILE A 223 -4.07 1.19 -16.17
N THR A 224 -3.57 0.10 -16.69
CA THR A 224 -3.12 -0.06 -18.09
C THR A 224 -4.24 0.12 -19.13
N LYS A 225 -5.50 0.01 -18.70
CA LYS A 225 -6.67 0.20 -19.57
C LYS A 225 -7.23 1.63 -19.53
N ILE A 226 -6.71 2.49 -18.66
CA ILE A 226 -7.16 3.89 -18.55
C ILE A 226 -6.52 4.70 -19.68
N THR A 227 -7.33 5.46 -20.39
CA THR A 227 -6.92 6.26 -21.55
C THR A 227 -7.06 7.75 -21.28
N ALA A 228 -6.38 8.58 -22.09
CA ALA A 228 -6.53 10.05 -22.03
C ALA A 228 -7.99 10.50 -22.25
N ASP A 229 -8.76 9.73 -23.03
CA ASP A 229 -10.17 10.02 -23.28
C ASP A 229 -11.05 9.84 -22.04
N ASP A 230 -10.72 8.91 -21.16
CA ASP A 230 -11.45 8.71 -19.90
C ASP A 230 -11.30 9.95 -19.00
N PHE A 231 -10.15 10.62 -19.04
CA PHE A 231 -9.93 11.88 -18.31
C PHE A 231 -10.74 13.05 -18.87
N LYS A 232 -11.09 13.06 -20.17
CA LYS A 232 -12.00 14.08 -20.73
C LYS A 232 -13.38 13.99 -20.09
N TYR A 233 -13.90 12.76 -19.91
CA TYR A 233 -15.16 12.52 -19.19
C TYR A 233 -15.05 12.85 -17.70
N ALA A 234 -13.98 12.41 -17.04
CA ALA A 234 -13.74 12.75 -15.63
C ALA A 234 -13.74 14.28 -15.42
N LYS A 235 -13.05 15.03 -16.27
CA LYS A 235 -13.00 16.50 -16.23
C LYS A 235 -14.37 17.13 -16.46
N LYS A 236 -15.17 16.60 -17.41
CA LYS A 236 -16.54 17.07 -17.65
C LYS A 236 -17.43 16.91 -16.42
N LEU A 237 -17.19 15.84 -15.64
CA LEU A 237 -17.91 15.52 -14.40
C LEU A 237 -17.35 16.24 -13.15
N GLY A 238 -16.21 16.95 -13.25
CA GLY A 238 -15.52 17.51 -12.09
C GLY A 238 -14.86 16.43 -11.21
N MET A 239 -14.60 15.26 -11.77
CA MET A 239 -14.05 14.08 -11.08
C MET A 239 -12.58 13.85 -11.46
N ARG A 240 -11.90 12.99 -10.71
CA ARG A 240 -10.54 12.49 -10.97
C ARG A 240 -10.50 10.97 -10.96
N ILE A 241 -9.59 10.39 -11.74
CA ILE A 241 -9.36 8.96 -11.76
C ILE A 241 -8.18 8.64 -10.83
N LYS A 242 -8.39 7.72 -9.90
CA LYS A 242 -7.39 7.23 -8.95
C LYS A 242 -7.42 5.71 -8.90
N ILE A 243 -6.30 5.07 -8.55
CA ILE A 243 -6.32 3.66 -8.20
C ILE A 243 -6.38 3.53 -6.67
N PHE A 244 -7.34 2.77 -6.19
CA PHE A 244 -7.51 2.49 -4.77
C PHE A 244 -7.22 1.03 -4.43
N GLY A 245 -6.48 0.81 -3.33
CA GLY A 245 -6.65 -0.37 -2.52
C GLY A 245 -7.73 -0.05 -1.48
N THR A 246 -8.79 -0.84 -1.47
CA THR A 246 -9.90 -0.64 -0.53
C THR A 246 -10.32 -1.94 0.13
N SER A 247 -10.70 -1.86 1.40
CA SER A 247 -11.39 -2.93 2.10
C SER A 247 -12.49 -2.37 2.99
N SER A 248 -13.58 -3.11 3.11
CA SER A 248 -14.75 -2.71 3.91
C SER A 248 -15.23 -3.88 4.75
N ASN A 249 -15.56 -3.59 6.01
CA ASN A 249 -16.14 -4.53 6.96
C ASN A 249 -17.57 -4.06 7.26
N THR A 250 -18.55 -4.77 6.72
CA THR A 250 -19.96 -4.39 6.77
C THR A 250 -20.81 -5.56 7.30
N ALA A 251 -22.10 -5.34 7.50
CA ALA A 251 -23.03 -6.40 7.86
C ALA A 251 -23.12 -7.52 6.80
N ASP A 252 -22.85 -7.20 5.53
CA ASP A 252 -22.84 -8.18 4.43
C ASP A 252 -21.55 -9.05 4.42
N GLY A 253 -20.53 -8.67 5.20
CA GLY A 253 -19.23 -9.33 5.28
C GLY A 253 -18.06 -8.40 4.96
N ILE A 254 -16.87 -8.98 4.80
CA ILE A 254 -15.65 -8.26 4.47
C ILE A 254 -15.42 -8.33 2.96
N SER A 255 -15.15 -7.18 2.33
CA SER A 255 -14.71 -7.09 0.94
C SER A 255 -13.37 -6.38 0.83
N ALA A 256 -12.57 -6.75 -0.17
CA ALA A 256 -11.34 -6.04 -0.52
C ALA A 256 -11.13 -6.07 -2.03
N MET A 257 -10.60 -4.97 -2.58
CA MET A 257 -10.21 -4.91 -3.99
C MET A 257 -9.17 -3.84 -4.24
N VAL A 258 -8.48 -3.98 -5.37
CA VAL A 258 -7.66 -2.91 -5.98
C VAL A 258 -8.24 -2.62 -7.35
N ALA A 259 -8.58 -1.36 -7.59
CA ALA A 259 -9.14 -0.97 -8.88
C ALA A 259 -9.05 0.55 -9.12
N PRO A 260 -9.15 0.98 -10.39
CA PRO A 260 -9.39 2.38 -10.72
C PRO A 260 -10.79 2.84 -10.28
N TYR A 261 -10.85 4.05 -9.72
CA TYR A 261 -12.07 4.75 -9.32
C TYR A 261 -12.08 6.18 -9.86
N MET A 262 -13.24 6.62 -10.29
CA MET A 262 -13.53 8.02 -10.60
C MET A 262 -14.21 8.64 -9.38
N ILE A 263 -13.61 9.69 -8.81
CA ILE A 263 -14.03 10.29 -7.52
C ILE A 263 -14.28 11.79 -7.67
N GLY A 264 -15.29 12.28 -6.99
CA GLY A 264 -15.61 13.71 -6.92
C GLY A 264 -14.80 14.46 -5.85
N ALA A 265 -14.94 15.79 -5.83
CA ALA A 265 -14.19 16.67 -4.92
C ALA A 265 -14.56 16.51 -3.44
N GLU A 266 -15.69 15.88 -3.14
CA GLU A 266 -16.15 15.52 -1.80
C GLU A 266 -15.36 14.36 -1.19
N ASN A 267 -14.69 13.57 -2.02
CA ASN A 267 -13.86 12.46 -1.54
C ASN A 267 -12.53 13.01 -0.97
N PRO A 268 -12.15 12.65 0.28
CA PRO A 268 -10.92 13.14 0.91
C PRO A 268 -9.65 12.87 0.11
N LEU A 269 -9.63 11.79 -0.68
CA LEU A 269 -8.49 11.39 -1.49
C LEU A 269 -8.38 12.14 -2.83
N TYR A 270 -9.36 12.97 -3.19
CA TYR A 270 -9.37 13.75 -4.43
C TYR A 270 -8.13 14.64 -4.59
N GLY A 271 -7.67 15.23 -3.49
CA GLY A 271 -6.52 16.14 -3.46
C GLY A 271 -5.15 15.45 -3.42
N VAL A 272 -5.10 14.12 -3.32
CA VAL A 272 -3.84 13.38 -3.30
C VAL A 272 -3.30 13.23 -4.72
N ILE A 273 -2.26 13.99 -5.07
CA ILE A 273 -1.69 14.07 -6.43
C ILE A 273 -0.21 13.70 -6.43
N ASP A 274 0.37 13.57 -7.62
CA ASP A 274 1.77 13.25 -7.83
C ASP A 274 2.18 11.92 -7.19
N VAL A 275 3.36 11.89 -6.59
CA VAL A 275 3.95 10.70 -5.93
C VAL A 275 3.44 10.48 -4.50
N PHE A 276 2.56 11.37 -4.01
CA PHE A 276 2.06 11.27 -2.65
C PHE A 276 1.02 10.16 -2.49
N ASN A 277 0.97 9.62 -1.29
CA ASN A 277 0.00 8.63 -0.88
C ASN A 277 -0.98 9.23 0.15
N GLY A 278 -2.19 8.67 0.17
CA GLY A 278 -3.19 8.97 1.17
C GLY A 278 -3.92 7.70 1.56
N ILE A 279 -4.07 7.47 2.85
CA ILE A 279 -4.77 6.32 3.41
C ILE A 279 -5.90 6.85 4.29
N PHE A 280 -7.11 6.62 3.86
CA PHE A 280 -8.35 6.95 4.56
C PHE A 280 -8.77 5.75 5.39
N VAL A 281 -9.15 5.99 6.63
CA VAL A 281 -9.63 4.99 7.58
C VAL A 281 -10.92 5.51 8.21
N LYS A 282 -11.95 4.70 8.16
CA LYS A 282 -13.24 4.99 8.81
C LYS A 282 -13.44 4.08 10.01
N GLY A 283 -13.57 4.69 11.17
CA GLY A 283 -13.94 4.03 12.41
C GLY A 283 -15.39 4.29 12.78
N ASN A 284 -16.03 3.35 13.47
CA ASN A 284 -17.44 3.47 13.83
C ASN A 284 -17.73 4.57 14.88
N MET A 285 -16.74 4.98 15.67
CA MET A 285 -16.87 6.01 16.71
C MET A 285 -16.10 7.28 16.36
N LEU A 286 -14.87 7.16 15.87
CA LEU A 286 -14.05 8.29 15.44
C LEU A 286 -14.60 8.95 14.17
N GLY A 287 -15.23 8.15 13.29
CA GLY A 287 -15.57 8.58 11.94
C GLY A 287 -14.37 8.56 11.01
N ASP A 288 -14.24 9.59 10.18
CA ASP A 288 -13.26 9.66 9.11
C ASP A 288 -11.90 10.14 9.62
N SER A 289 -10.85 9.44 9.25
CA SER A 289 -9.45 9.82 9.50
C SER A 289 -8.62 9.61 8.22
N MET A 290 -7.65 10.48 7.97
CA MET A 290 -6.79 10.40 6.79
C MET A 290 -5.33 10.58 7.16
N PHE A 291 -4.50 9.68 6.66
CA PHE A 291 -3.04 9.74 6.75
C PHE A 291 -2.47 10.08 5.38
N TYR A 292 -1.68 11.15 5.29
CA TYR A 292 -1.13 11.65 4.04
C TYR A 292 0.37 11.89 4.15
N GLY A 293 1.13 11.56 3.10
CA GLY A 293 2.56 11.80 3.07
C GLY A 293 3.27 11.12 1.91
N SER A 294 4.59 11.00 2.05
CA SER A 294 5.44 10.31 1.07
C SER A 294 5.31 8.80 1.23
N GLY A 295 4.65 8.16 0.28
CA GLY A 295 4.41 6.70 0.27
C GLY A 295 5.62 5.85 -0.06
N ALA A 296 6.74 6.47 -0.47
CA ALA A 296 8.01 5.84 -0.81
C ALA A 296 9.17 6.84 -0.69
N GLY A 297 10.39 6.37 -0.88
CA GLY A 297 11.60 7.19 -0.88
C GLY A 297 12.56 6.83 0.25
N LYS A 298 13.84 7.07 0.01
CA LYS A 298 14.94 6.70 0.93
C LYS A 298 14.69 7.16 2.37
N LEU A 299 14.57 8.46 2.58
CA LEU A 299 14.46 9.02 3.92
C LEU A 299 13.06 8.87 4.55
N PRO A 300 11.94 9.06 3.84
CA PRO A 300 10.62 8.81 4.41
C PRO A 300 10.46 7.38 4.93
N THR A 301 10.81 6.37 4.13
CA THR A 301 10.72 4.97 4.51
C THR A 301 11.70 4.63 5.65
N ALA A 302 12.93 5.11 5.57
CA ALA A 302 13.91 4.94 6.64
C ALA A 302 13.45 5.60 7.97
N SER A 303 12.76 6.73 7.91
CA SER A 303 12.20 7.39 9.09
C SER A 303 11.15 6.51 9.79
N ALA A 304 10.28 5.84 9.04
CA ALA A 304 9.30 4.89 9.60
C ALA A 304 10.00 3.67 10.24
N VAL A 305 11.01 3.10 9.55
CA VAL A 305 11.85 2.01 10.11
C VAL A 305 12.53 2.44 11.41
N VAL A 306 13.14 3.62 11.45
CA VAL A 306 13.80 4.13 12.67
C VAL A 306 12.77 4.40 13.78
N GLY A 307 11.53 4.76 13.43
CA GLY A 307 10.41 4.81 14.36
C GLY A 307 10.15 3.45 15.05
N ASP A 308 10.20 2.35 14.27
CA ASP A 308 10.08 1.00 14.82
C ASP A 308 11.30 0.63 15.69
N VAL A 309 12.52 1.01 15.27
CA VAL A 309 13.73 0.82 16.08
C VAL A 309 13.59 1.51 17.46
N VAL A 310 13.12 2.75 17.48
CA VAL A 310 12.90 3.51 18.72
C VAL A 310 11.83 2.86 19.59
N ASP A 311 10.77 2.37 19.00
CA ASP A 311 9.67 1.69 19.72
C ASP A 311 10.15 0.38 20.34
N MET A 312 10.86 -0.46 19.57
CA MET A 312 11.48 -1.69 20.08
C MET A 312 12.52 -1.41 21.15
N ALA A 313 13.33 -0.35 21.02
CA ALA A 313 14.31 0.06 22.00
C ALA A 313 13.70 0.34 23.39
N ARG A 314 12.48 0.86 23.43
CA ARG A 314 11.71 1.08 24.68
C ARG A 314 11.13 -0.21 25.26
N HIS A 315 11.03 -1.27 24.46
CA HIS A 315 10.35 -2.52 24.80
C HIS A 315 11.21 -3.76 24.47
N LEU A 316 12.53 -3.68 24.72
CA LEU A 316 13.50 -4.73 24.36
C LEU A 316 13.17 -6.11 24.93
N HIS A 317 12.52 -6.14 26.11
CA HIS A 317 12.21 -7.37 26.85
C HIS A 317 10.72 -7.63 27.02
N GLU A 318 9.91 -6.94 26.22
CA GLU A 318 8.45 -7.05 26.26
C GLU A 318 7.92 -7.17 24.82
N THR A 319 7.02 -8.12 24.57
CA THR A 319 6.31 -8.18 23.30
C THR A 319 5.10 -7.26 23.33
N VAL A 320 5.17 -6.16 22.59
CA VAL A 320 4.09 -5.15 22.54
C VAL A 320 3.22 -5.27 21.29
N ASN A 321 3.61 -6.08 20.32
CA ASN A 321 2.87 -6.23 19.07
C ASN A 321 1.57 -7.02 19.27
N ARG A 322 0.49 -6.52 18.71
CA ARG A 322 -0.74 -7.29 18.53
C ARG A 322 -0.56 -8.22 17.34
N ILE A 323 -0.88 -9.48 17.54
CA ILE A 323 -0.82 -10.50 16.49
C ILE A 323 -2.24 -10.69 15.97
N TRP A 324 -2.42 -10.60 14.66
CA TRP A 324 -3.70 -11.05 14.08
C TRP A 324 -3.79 -12.57 14.12
N SER A 325 -5.01 -13.08 14.12
CA SER A 325 -5.28 -14.53 14.11
C SER A 325 -4.81 -15.16 12.77
N PRO A 326 -4.35 -16.43 12.78
CA PRO A 326 -4.09 -17.19 11.54
C PRO A 326 -5.38 -17.51 10.75
N GLU A 327 -6.52 -17.30 11.38
CA GLU A 327 -7.81 -17.50 10.72
C GLU A 327 -7.91 -16.60 9.50
N LYS A 328 -8.10 -17.21 8.33
CA LYS A 328 -8.22 -16.48 7.08
C LYS A 328 -9.53 -15.69 7.05
N ILE A 329 -9.46 -14.45 6.62
CA ILE A 329 -10.66 -13.66 6.31
C ILE A 329 -11.29 -14.26 5.05
N GLU A 330 -12.55 -14.65 5.15
CA GLU A 330 -13.36 -15.00 3.99
C GLU A 330 -13.94 -13.71 3.40
N LEU A 331 -13.49 -13.36 2.20
CA LEU A 331 -14.02 -12.23 1.47
C LEU A 331 -15.37 -12.59 0.84
N ILE A 332 -16.31 -11.65 0.82
CA ILE A 332 -17.50 -11.81 -0.01
C ILE A 332 -17.07 -11.98 -1.47
N PRO A 333 -17.71 -12.88 -2.24
CA PRO A 333 -17.38 -13.06 -3.66
C PRO A 333 -17.41 -11.73 -4.40
N HIS A 334 -16.40 -11.49 -5.26
CA HIS A 334 -16.26 -10.23 -5.98
C HIS A 334 -17.53 -9.82 -6.73
N GLU A 335 -18.22 -10.77 -7.34
CA GLU A 335 -19.49 -10.56 -8.03
C GLU A 335 -20.61 -9.96 -7.17
N ASN A 336 -20.51 -10.09 -5.85
CA ASN A 336 -21.49 -9.55 -4.89
C ASN A 336 -21.11 -8.16 -4.35
N VAL A 337 -19.88 -7.69 -4.62
CA VAL A 337 -19.46 -6.35 -4.22
C VAL A 337 -20.24 -5.29 -4.98
N LYS A 338 -20.70 -4.27 -4.27
CA LYS A 338 -21.57 -3.20 -4.82
C LYS A 338 -20.74 -1.98 -5.16
N ASN A 339 -20.88 -1.49 -6.39
CA ASN A 339 -20.26 -0.24 -6.88
C ASN A 339 -21.23 0.49 -7.83
N SER A 340 -21.00 1.77 -8.04
CA SER A 340 -21.52 2.49 -9.20
C SER A 340 -20.42 2.55 -10.26
N PHE A 341 -20.83 2.69 -11.54
CA PHE A 341 -19.89 2.60 -12.65
C PHE A 341 -20.08 3.76 -13.62
N PHE A 342 -19.01 4.44 -13.95
CA PHE A 342 -18.91 5.21 -15.16
C PHE A 342 -18.61 4.25 -16.32
N VAL A 343 -19.31 4.42 -17.44
CA VAL A 343 -19.15 3.61 -18.65
C VAL A 343 -19.03 4.52 -19.86
N ARG A 344 -18.08 4.25 -20.74
CA ARG A 344 -17.89 4.94 -22.02
C ARG A 344 -18.25 3.98 -23.16
N CYS A 345 -19.06 4.45 -24.10
CA CYS A 345 -19.57 3.66 -25.22
C CYS A 345 -19.45 4.39 -26.55
N LYS A 346 -19.39 3.61 -27.65
CA LYS A 346 -19.56 4.12 -29.02
C LYS A 346 -21.03 4.42 -29.30
N GLY A 347 -21.29 5.40 -30.19
CA GLY A 347 -22.62 5.79 -30.62
C GLY A 347 -23.12 7.05 -29.93
N THR A 348 -24.43 7.19 -29.82
CA THR A 348 -25.07 8.34 -29.16
C THR A 348 -25.96 7.88 -28.02
N ALA A 349 -26.10 8.72 -26.98
CA ALA A 349 -27.01 8.42 -25.86
C ALA A 349 -28.45 8.27 -26.32
N ALA A 350 -28.88 9.06 -27.31
CA ALA A 350 -30.24 8.99 -27.84
C ALA A 350 -30.59 7.63 -28.46
N GLU A 351 -29.68 7.04 -29.22
CA GLU A 351 -29.87 5.72 -29.87
C GLU A 351 -29.79 4.58 -28.86
N MET A 352 -28.98 4.72 -27.82
CA MET A 352 -28.68 3.64 -26.86
C MET A 352 -29.49 3.69 -25.56
N LYS A 353 -30.27 4.75 -25.36
CA LYS A 353 -30.98 5.04 -24.10
C LYS A 353 -31.83 3.86 -23.61
N GLU A 354 -32.71 3.32 -24.45
CA GLU A 354 -33.61 2.24 -24.06
C GLU A 354 -32.80 1.00 -23.64
N ARG A 355 -31.84 0.63 -24.46
CA ARG A 355 -30.99 -0.56 -24.23
C ARG A 355 -30.14 -0.43 -22.95
N VAL A 356 -29.51 0.71 -22.74
CA VAL A 356 -28.69 0.96 -21.54
C VAL A 356 -29.57 0.94 -20.28
N THR A 357 -30.76 1.56 -20.34
CA THR A 357 -31.69 1.56 -19.21
C THR A 357 -32.23 0.14 -18.93
N GLU A 358 -32.52 -0.66 -19.95
CA GLU A 358 -32.90 -2.07 -19.76
C GLU A 358 -31.81 -2.90 -19.07
N LEU A 359 -30.55 -2.69 -19.46
CA LEU A 359 -29.40 -3.46 -18.95
C LEU A 359 -28.98 -3.05 -17.54
N PHE A 360 -28.96 -1.76 -17.22
CA PHE A 360 -28.33 -1.21 -16.01
C PHE A 360 -29.31 -0.48 -15.07
N GLY A 361 -30.57 -0.33 -15.46
CA GLY A 361 -31.54 0.46 -14.69
C GLY A 361 -31.42 1.94 -14.92
N ASP A 362 -31.72 2.74 -13.89
CA ASP A 362 -31.58 4.18 -13.96
C ASP A 362 -30.11 4.58 -14.07
N VAL A 363 -29.81 5.36 -15.12
CA VAL A 363 -28.46 5.86 -15.41
C VAL A 363 -28.48 7.35 -15.72
N THR A 364 -27.39 8.03 -15.44
CA THR A 364 -27.17 9.42 -15.84
C THR A 364 -26.31 9.45 -17.10
N PHE A 365 -26.84 9.93 -18.21
CA PHE A 365 -26.12 10.03 -19.49
C PHE A 365 -25.22 11.27 -19.55
N ILE A 366 -24.13 11.15 -20.26
CA ILE A 366 -23.09 12.18 -20.45
C ILE A 366 -22.77 12.24 -21.95
N ASP A 367 -23.17 13.34 -22.59
CA ASP A 367 -22.97 13.59 -24.02
C ASP A 367 -22.01 14.73 -24.28
N GLY A 368 -21.55 14.86 -25.52
CA GLY A 368 -20.81 16.00 -26.02
C GLY A 368 -19.39 16.14 -25.45
N VAL A 369 -18.75 15.01 -25.14
CA VAL A 369 -17.34 14.97 -24.72
C VAL A 369 -16.44 14.56 -25.86
N ILE A 370 -16.80 13.48 -26.58
CA ILE A 370 -16.09 12.96 -27.75
C ILE A 370 -17.10 12.65 -28.83
N ASP A 371 -16.83 13.07 -30.08
CA ASP A 371 -17.72 12.80 -31.21
C ASP A 371 -17.82 11.28 -31.48
N GLY A 372 -19.05 10.80 -31.63
CA GLY A 372 -19.35 9.39 -31.85
C GLY A 372 -19.24 8.51 -30.59
N GLU A 373 -19.11 9.11 -29.42
CA GLU A 373 -19.11 8.44 -28.13
C GLU A 373 -20.07 9.12 -27.15
N PHE A 374 -20.55 8.35 -26.18
CA PHE A 374 -21.27 8.85 -25.03
C PHE A 374 -20.80 8.13 -23.76
N GLY A 375 -21.05 8.72 -22.60
CA GLY A 375 -20.84 8.11 -21.32
C GLY A 375 -22.15 7.97 -20.54
N PHE A 376 -22.13 7.13 -19.54
CA PHE A 376 -23.18 7.11 -18.51
C PHE A 376 -22.63 6.65 -17.16
N ILE A 377 -23.33 7.05 -16.07
CA ILE A 377 -23.08 6.59 -14.71
C ILE A 377 -24.28 5.76 -14.27
N THR A 378 -24.02 4.57 -13.74
CA THR A 378 -25.07 3.69 -13.20
C THR A 378 -25.42 4.08 -11.76
N GLY A 379 -26.60 3.69 -11.30
CA GLY A 379 -26.83 3.53 -9.87
C GLY A 379 -25.93 2.42 -9.29
N THR A 380 -26.08 2.15 -8.00
CA THR A 380 -25.33 1.08 -7.32
C THR A 380 -25.78 -0.30 -7.82
N LEU A 381 -24.84 -1.07 -8.34
CA LEU A 381 -25.02 -2.44 -8.83
C LEU A 381 -23.97 -3.36 -8.20
N THR A 382 -24.25 -4.65 -8.15
CA THR A 382 -23.20 -5.62 -7.88
C THR A 382 -22.28 -5.77 -9.10
N GLU A 383 -21.00 -6.09 -8.89
CA GLU A 383 -20.03 -6.35 -9.98
C GLU A 383 -20.56 -7.42 -10.94
N GLY A 384 -21.20 -8.47 -10.43
CA GLY A 384 -21.80 -9.53 -11.23
C GLY A 384 -22.96 -9.02 -12.11
N ARG A 385 -23.88 -8.22 -11.53
CA ARG A 385 -24.99 -7.63 -12.29
C ARG A 385 -24.48 -6.69 -13.39
N PHE A 386 -23.46 -5.88 -13.06
CA PHE A 386 -22.82 -5.02 -14.04
C PHE A 386 -22.18 -5.85 -15.18
N ALA A 387 -21.43 -6.91 -14.83
CA ALA A 387 -20.75 -7.76 -15.81
C ALA A 387 -21.73 -8.47 -16.76
N GLU A 388 -22.91 -8.89 -16.28
CA GLU A 388 -23.97 -9.46 -17.13
C GLU A 388 -24.52 -8.45 -18.13
N GLY A 389 -24.74 -7.20 -17.72
CA GLY A 389 -25.17 -6.12 -18.59
C GLY A 389 -24.09 -5.77 -19.64
N ALA A 390 -22.84 -5.67 -19.19
CA ALA A 390 -21.68 -5.34 -20.02
C ALA A 390 -21.47 -6.34 -21.16
N LYS A 391 -21.66 -7.65 -20.92
CA LYS A 391 -21.60 -8.69 -21.97
C LYS A 391 -22.61 -8.47 -23.11
N LYS A 392 -23.71 -7.77 -22.83
CA LYS A 392 -24.79 -7.49 -23.78
C LYS A 392 -24.66 -6.10 -24.41
N LEU A 393 -23.59 -5.35 -24.09
CA LEU A 393 -23.32 -4.00 -24.59
C LEU A 393 -21.98 -3.98 -25.33
N PRO A 394 -21.92 -4.49 -26.58
CA PRO A 394 -20.67 -4.56 -27.35
C PRO A 394 -20.08 -3.21 -27.70
N GLU A 395 -20.88 -2.13 -27.63
CA GLU A 395 -20.45 -0.75 -27.83
C GLU A 395 -19.60 -0.19 -26.68
N MET A 396 -19.54 -0.90 -25.53
CA MET A 396 -18.76 -0.48 -24.37
C MET A 396 -17.26 -0.43 -24.69
N ILE A 397 -16.64 0.71 -24.42
CA ILE A 397 -15.21 0.94 -24.63
C ILE A 397 -14.47 0.69 -23.31
N THR A 398 -14.94 1.30 -22.24
CA THR A 398 -14.33 1.19 -20.90
C THR A 398 -15.37 1.32 -19.79
N ARG A 399 -14.98 0.88 -18.61
CA ARG A 399 -15.73 1.14 -17.40
C ARG A 399 -14.78 1.49 -16.25
N ILE A 400 -15.16 2.39 -15.38
CA ILE A 400 -14.44 2.79 -14.17
C ILE A 400 -15.45 2.85 -13.03
N ARG A 401 -15.09 2.33 -11.86
CA ARG A 401 -15.96 2.44 -10.67
C ARG A 401 -16.02 3.90 -10.23
N THR A 402 -17.14 4.30 -9.61
CA THR A 402 -17.31 5.65 -9.03
C THR A 402 -17.50 5.56 -7.53
N LYS A 403 -16.93 6.52 -6.81
CA LYS A 403 -17.02 6.58 -5.33
C LYS A 403 -17.04 8.02 -4.85
#